data_13b078f6208b23a0f5d567986a15f66e
#
_entry.id   13b078f6208b23a0f5d567986a15f66e
#
_cell.length_a   1.000
_cell.length_b   1.000
_cell.length_c   1.000
_cell.angle_alpha   90.00
_cell.angle_beta   90.00
_cell.angle_gamma   90.00
#
_symmetry.space_group_name_H-M   'P 1'
#
loop_
_entity.id
_entity.type
_entity.pdbx_description
1 polymer ?
#
loop_
_entity_poly.entity_id
_entity_poly.type
_entity_poly.pdbx_seq_one_letter_code
_entity_poly.pdbx_strand_id
1 'polypeptide(L)'
;MYPSTPMQYNKYKTILEQVSHPQEATVNTINEPTKSTTTLDYYNKNAKKFITGTISVDFGIVQNRFLDKLHPGAEILDYGCGSGRDTKYFLEHGYRVDAIDGSAELCALASEYTGIPVKCQLFQELDASEVYGGIWACSSLLHLSYGELDEVSYRIEKALKPQGILY
;
A
#
# COMPACT_ATOMS: atom_id res chain seq x y z
N MET A 1 7.81 -10.99 18.24
CA MET A 1 8.72 -9.98 18.82
C MET A 1 9.80 -9.75 17.77
N TYR A 2 9.72 -8.67 17.00
CA TYR A 2 10.68 -8.33 15.94
C TYR A 2 11.76 -7.42 16.54
N PRO A 3 13.03 -7.58 16.16
CA PRO A 3 14.13 -6.83 16.74
C PRO A 3 14.19 -5.39 16.21
N SER A 4 14.24 -4.46 17.13
CA SER A 4 14.17 -3.01 16.92
C SER A 4 15.53 -2.30 17.00
N THR A 5 16.56 -2.79 16.30
CA THR A 5 17.83 -2.05 16.22
C THR A 5 18.46 -2.10 14.81
N PRO A 6 19.10 -0.99 14.35
CA PRO A 6 19.75 -0.92 13.03
C PRO A 6 20.82 -1.99 12.79
N MET A 7 21.42 -2.54 13.84
CA MET A 7 22.48 -3.55 13.74
C MET A 7 21.96 -4.93 13.29
N GLN A 8 20.67 -5.23 13.49
CA GLN A 8 20.07 -6.49 13.07
C GLN A 8 19.63 -6.45 11.61
N TYR A 9 19.18 -5.29 11.11
CA TYR A 9 18.85 -5.09 9.70
C TYR A 9 20.04 -5.39 8.78
N ASN A 10 21.23 -4.91 9.12
CA ASN A 10 22.45 -5.18 8.33
C ASN A 10 22.84 -6.68 8.29
N LYS A 11 22.53 -7.45 9.32
CA LYS A 11 22.84 -8.89 9.35
C LYS A 11 21.94 -9.69 8.39
N TYR A 12 20.68 -9.29 8.25
CA TYR A 12 19.77 -9.91 7.27
C TYR A 12 20.08 -9.50 5.82
N LYS A 13 20.51 -8.26 5.59
CA LYS A 13 20.97 -7.79 4.29
C LYS A 13 22.16 -8.63 3.77
N THR A 14 23.13 -8.92 4.60
CA THR A 14 24.29 -9.75 4.24
C THR A 14 23.91 -11.19 3.89
N ILE A 15 22.88 -11.75 4.54
CA ILE A 15 22.38 -13.11 4.24
C ILE A 15 21.65 -13.13 2.91
N LEU A 16 20.89 -12.09 2.57
CA LEU A 16 20.17 -11.97 1.29
C LEU A 16 21.13 -11.75 0.11
N GLU A 17 22.21 -11.02 0.30
CA GLU A 17 23.25 -10.79 -0.72
C GLU A 17 24.05 -12.06 -1.06
N GLN A 18 24.14 -13.02 -0.14
CA GLN A 18 24.84 -14.30 -0.38
C GLN A 18 24.01 -15.33 -1.17
N VAL A 19 22.69 -15.12 -1.30
CA VAL A 19 21.79 -16.06 -1.99
C VAL A 19 21.52 -15.66 -3.45
N SER A 20 21.92 -14.47 -3.88
CA SER A 20 21.57 -13.92 -5.20
C SER A 20 22.80 -13.65 -6.08
N HIS A 21 23.48 -14.72 -6.55
CA HIS A 21 24.32 -14.66 -7.73
C HIS A 21 23.97 -15.77 -8.70
N PRO A 22 23.06 -15.53 -9.65
CA PRO A 22 23.09 -16.20 -10.95
C PRO A 22 23.89 -15.34 -11.94
N GLN A 23 24.74 -16.02 -12.71
CA GLN A 23 25.61 -15.48 -13.76
C GLN A 23 24.82 -14.64 -14.77
N GLU A 24 25.47 -13.58 -15.25
CA GLU A 24 25.01 -12.69 -16.32
C GLU A 24 24.68 -13.49 -17.59
N ALA A 25 23.42 -13.60 -17.91
CA ALA A 25 22.94 -13.93 -19.24
C ALA A 25 22.55 -12.62 -19.94
N THR A 26 23.20 -12.34 -21.06
CA THR A 26 22.87 -11.26 -22.00
C THR A 26 21.40 -11.34 -22.40
N VAL A 27 20.57 -10.45 -21.92
CA VAL A 27 19.15 -10.38 -22.24
C VAL A 27 18.91 -9.36 -23.34
N ASN A 28 18.46 -9.86 -24.48
CA ASN A 28 17.82 -9.04 -25.52
C ASN A 28 16.59 -8.35 -24.92
N THR A 29 16.59 -7.03 -24.95
CA THR A 29 15.51 -6.17 -24.44
C THR A 29 14.27 -6.30 -25.34
N ILE A 30 13.43 -7.27 -25.06
CA ILE A 30 12.01 -7.20 -25.41
C ILE A 30 11.35 -6.62 -24.17
N ASN A 31 10.60 -5.52 -24.32
CA ASN A 31 9.80 -4.92 -23.23
C ASN A 31 8.71 -5.92 -22.80
N GLU A 32 9.04 -6.86 -21.95
CA GLU A 32 8.01 -7.64 -21.28
C GLU A 32 7.32 -6.76 -20.23
N PRO A 33 5.97 -6.82 -20.16
CA PRO A 33 5.23 -6.04 -19.14
C PRO A 33 5.69 -6.46 -17.74
N THR A 34 6.01 -5.49 -16.91
CA THR A 34 6.37 -5.76 -15.52
C THR A 34 5.19 -6.42 -14.79
N LYS A 35 5.45 -7.17 -13.72
CA LYS A 35 4.39 -7.78 -12.89
C LYS A 35 3.37 -6.72 -12.43
N SER A 36 3.81 -5.51 -12.16
CA SER A 36 2.97 -4.36 -11.78
C SER A 36 2.02 -3.96 -12.91
N THR A 37 2.49 -3.85 -14.15
CA THR A 37 1.65 -3.50 -15.31
C THR A 37 0.53 -4.50 -15.55
N THR A 38 0.83 -5.81 -15.48
CA THR A 38 -0.18 -6.88 -15.65
C THR A 38 -1.20 -6.89 -14.53
N THR A 39 -0.80 -6.54 -13.31
CA THR A 39 -1.69 -6.44 -12.15
C THR A 39 -2.66 -5.25 -12.30
N LEU A 40 -2.18 -4.09 -12.69
CA LEU A 40 -3.02 -2.91 -12.93
C LEU A 40 -4.03 -3.14 -14.07
N ASP A 41 -3.58 -3.76 -15.17
CA ASP A 41 -4.46 -4.16 -16.26
C ASP A 41 -5.59 -5.08 -15.81
N TYR A 42 -5.27 -6.04 -14.94
CA TYR A 42 -6.27 -6.91 -14.35
C TYR A 42 -7.30 -6.15 -13.54
N TYR A 43 -6.87 -5.25 -12.63
CA TYR A 43 -7.78 -4.48 -11.80
C TYR A 43 -8.62 -3.50 -12.61
N ASN A 44 -8.05 -2.80 -13.60
CA ASN A 44 -8.81 -1.95 -14.50
C ASN A 44 -9.92 -2.72 -15.24
N LYS A 45 -9.61 -3.91 -15.76
CA LYS A 45 -10.59 -4.73 -16.50
C LYS A 45 -11.66 -5.35 -15.59
N ASN A 46 -11.34 -5.60 -14.32
CA ASN A 46 -12.20 -6.33 -13.39
C ASN A 46 -12.72 -5.47 -12.23
N ALA A 47 -12.57 -4.16 -12.26
CA ALA A 47 -12.86 -3.25 -11.15
C ALA A 47 -14.25 -3.47 -10.54
N LYS A 48 -15.30 -3.51 -11.35
CA LYS A 48 -16.68 -3.73 -10.88
C LYS A 48 -16.85 -5.07 -10.15
N LYS A 49 -16.25 -6.15 -10.69
CA LYS A 49 -16.31 -7.48 -10.07
C LYS A 49 -15.55 -7.49 -8.74
N PHE A 50 -14.39 -6.84 -8.69
CA PHE A 50 -13.57 -6.72 -7.49
C PHE A 50 -14.32 -5.98 -6.38
N ILE A 51 -14.92 -4.83 -6.70
CA ILE A 51 -15.72 -4.05 -5.74
C ILE A 51 -16.88 -4.86 -5.21
N THR A 52 -17.65 -5.51 -6.07
CA THR A 52 -18.80 -6.35 -5.63
C THR A 52 -18.37 -7.44 -4.66
N GLY A 53 -17.17 -7.99 -4.83
CA GLY A 53 -16.65 -9.05 -3.96
C GLY A 53 -16.01 -8.57 -2.66
N THR A 54 -15.68 -7.28 -2.53
CA THR A 54 -14.88 -6.76 -1.41
C THR A 54 -15.58 -5.72 -0.55
N ILE A 55 -16.48 -4.93 -1.14
CA ILE A 55 -17.06 -3.75 -0.50
C ILE A 55 -17.91 -4.07 0.74
N SER A 56 -18.57 -5.23 0.76
CA SER A 56 -19.45 -5.66 1.85
C SER A 56 -18.78 -6.63 2.84
N VAL A 57 -17.49 -6.93 2.65
CA VAL A 57 -16.78 -7.83 3.56
C VAL A 57 -16.58 -7.12 4.90
N ASP A 58 -17.07 -7.70 5.98
CA ASP A 58 -16.83 -7.20 7.32
C ASP A 58 -15.36 -7.38 7.71
N PHE A 59 -14.70 -6.28 7.91
CA PHE A 59 -13.29 -6.20 8.31
C PHE A 59 -13.09 -5.40 9.60
N GLY A 60 -14.19 -5.08 10.30
CA GLY A 60 -14.25 -4.19 11.44
C GLY A 60 -13.27 -4.54 12.56
N ILE A 61 -13.10 -5.83 12.87
CA ILE A 61 -12.15 -6.27 13.92
C ILE A 61 -10.72 -5.83 13.57
N VAL A 62 -10.32 -5.96 12.32
CA VAL A 62 -8.95 -5.66 11.89
C VAL A 62 -8.74 -4.15 11.77
N GLN A 63 -9.73 -3.46 11.21
CA GLN A 63 -9.75 -2.00 11.12
C GLN A 63 -9.66 -1.35 12.51
N ASN A 64 -10.44 -1.82 13.48
CA ASN A 64 -10.41 -1.32 14.85
C ASN A 64 -9.03 -1.55 15.50
N ARG A 65 -8.39 -2.69 15.32
CA ARG A 65 -7.03 -2.94 15.84
C ARG A 65 -6.00 -1.94 15.31
N PHE A 66 -6.17 -1.47 14.09
CA PHE A 66 -5.34 -0.40 13.53
C PHE A 66 -5.69 0.94 14.18
N LEU A 67 -6.98 1.31 14.22
CA LEU A 67 -7.44 2.56 14.82
C LEU A 67 -7.07 2.69 16.29
N ASP A 68 -7.10 1.61 17.06
CA ASP A 68 -6.69 1.56 18.48
C ASP A 68 -5.23 1.98 18.72
N LYS A 69 -4.40 2.00 17.67
CA LYS A 69 -3.00 2.43 17.73
C LYS A 69 -2.81 3.89 17.39
N LEU A 70 -3.82 4.54 16.86
CA LEU A 70 -3.75 5.91 16.36
C LEU A 70 -4.34 6.90 17.36
N HIS A 71 -3.85 8.13 17.31
CA HIS A 71 -4.53 9.22 18.00
C HIS A 71 -5.87 9.54 17.32
N PRO A 72 -6.92 9.89 18.06
CA PRO A 72 -8.20 10.29 17.47
C PRO A 72 -8.02 11.41 16.43
N GLY A 73 -8.63 11.25 15.26
CA GLY A 73 -8.55 12.22 14.17
C GLY A 73 -7.18 12.28 13.46
N ALA A 74 -6.31 11.29 13.65
CA ALA A 74 -5.07 11.19 12.92
C ALA A 74 -5.31 11.18 11.41
N GLU A 75 -4.29 11.58 10.65
CA GLU A 75 -4.26 11.45 9.20
C GLU A 75 -3.85 10.02 8.83
N ILE A 76 -4.69 9.37 8.04
CA ILE A 76 -4.48 8.01 7.54
C ILE A 76 -4.25 8.07 6.02
N LEU A 77 -3.28 7.31 5.53
CA LEU A 77 -3.18 6.97 4.12
C LEU A 77 -3.71 5.55 3.92
N ASP A 78 -4.76 5.40 3.11
CA ASP A 78 -5.20 4.10 2.59
C ASP A 78 -4.42 3.81 1.30
N TYR A 79 -3.41 2.95 1.42
CA TYR A 79 -2.35 2.75 0.43
C TYR A 79 -2.64 1.51 -0.42
N GLY A 80 -3.34 1.73 -1.53
CA GLY A 80 -3.94 0.70 -2.37
C GLY A 80 -5.37 0.41 -1.90
N CYS A 81 -6.23 1.44 -1.91
CA CYS A 81 -7.54 1.42 -1.27
C CYS A 81 -8.56 0.50 -1.96
N GLY A 82 -8.30 0.08 -3.19
CA GLY A 82 -9.16 -0.84 -3.95
C GLY A 82 -10.60 -0.36 -4.06
N SER A 83 -11.53 -1.03 -3.38
CA SER A 83 -12.96 -0.67 -3.38
C SER A 83 -13.30 0.56 -2.53
N GLY A 84 -12.36 1.09 -1.76
CA GLY A 84 -12.62 2.15 -0.80
C GLY A 84 -13.33 1.70 0.48
N ARG A 85 -13.50 0.40 0.71
CA ARG A 85 -14.14 -0.16 1.92
C ARG A 85 -13.50 0.36 3.20
N ASP A 86 -12.18 0.26 3.29
CA ASP A 86 -11.43 0.65 4.48
C ASP A 86 -11.36 2.17 4.62
N THR A 87 -11.16 2.88 3.50
CA THR A 87 -11.27 4.35 3.43
C THR A 87 -12.60 4.84 4.04
N LYS A 88 -13.72 4.27 3.57
CA LYS A 88 -15.07 4.62 4.06
C LYS A 88 -15.20 4.40 5.55
N TYR A 89 -14.73 3.24 6.02
CA TYR A 89 -14.75 2.89 7.43
C TYR A 89 -14.00 3.92 8.29
N PHE A 90 -12.78 4.29 7.90
CA PHE A 90 -11.97 5.26 8.67
C PHE A 90 -12.60 6.65 8.69
N LEU A 91 -13.18 7.10 7.56
CA LEU A 91 -13.92 8.37 7.48
C LEU A 91 -15.12 8.38 8.45
N GLU A 92 -15.90 7.30 8.48
CA GLU A 92 -17.07 7.15 9.37
C GLU A 92 -16.69 7.11 10.86
N HIS A 93 -15.42 6.73 11.17
CA HIS A 93 -14.87 6.76 12.54
C HIS A 93 -14.15 8.07 12.88
N GLY A 94 -14.29 9.10 12.04
CA GLY A 94 -13.83 10.46 12.36
C GLY A 94 -12.36 10.73 12.04
N TYR A 95 -11.71 9.88 11.24
CA TYR A 95 -10.34 10.09 10.79
C TYR A 95 -10.30 10.89 9.48
N ARG A 96 -9.21 11.62 9.25
CA ARG A 96 -8.90 12.21 7.93
C ARG A 96 -8.19 11.17 7.10
N VAL A 97 -8.67 10.94 5.88
CA VAL A 97 -8.13 9.88 5.03
C VAL A 97 -7.74 10.43 3.67
N ASP A 98 -6.49 10.21 3.29
CA ASP A 98 -6.06 10.22 1.91
C ASP A 98 -6.11 8.78 1.40
N ALA A 99 -6.60 8.58 0.17
CA ALA A 99 -6.68 7.27 -0.44
C ALA A 99 -6.04 7.28 -1.83
N ILE A 100 -5.24 6.26 -2.11
CA ILE A 100 -4.63 6.08 -3.43
C ILE A 100 -4.81 4.65 -3.92
N ASP A 101 -4.87 4.49 -5.24
CA ASP A 101 -4.79 3.20 -5.92
C ASP A 101 -4.15 3.38 -7.30
N GLY A 102 -3.50 2.34 -7.83
CA GLY A 102 -2.88 2.39 -9.15
C GLY A 102 -3.88 2.18 -10.30
N SER A 103 -5.07 1.65 -10.03
CA SER A 103 -6.11 1.42 -11.04
C SER A 103 -7.04 2.62 -11.17
N ALA A 104 -7.05 3.27 -12.34
CA ALA A 104 -7.90 4.41 -12.60
C ALA A 104 -9.39 4.08 -12.43
N GLU A 105 -9.81 2.88 -12.83
CA GLU A 105 -11.19 2.42 -12.69
C GLU A 105 -11.58 2.22 -11.22
N LEU A 106 -10.69 1.65 -10.39
CA LEU A 106 -10.92 1.53 -8.95
C LEU A 106 -10.96 2.91 -8.28
N CYS A 107 -10.05 3.83 -8.64
CA CYS A 107 -10.04 5.18 -8.10
C CYS A 107 -11.36 5.91 -8.36
N ALA A 108 -11.90 5.81 -9.58
CA ALA A 108 -13.17 6.45 -9.93
C ALA A 108 -14.32 5.88 -9.08
N LEU A 109 -14.44 4.57 -9.01
CA LEU A 109 -15.51 3.90 -8.28
C LEU A 109 -15.37 4.07 -6.74
N ALA A 110 -14.15 4.01 -6.21
CA ALA A 110 -13.89 4.25 -4.81
C ALA A 110 -14.16 5.72 -4.41
N SER A 111 -13.85 6.69 -5.29
CA SER A 111 -14.19 8.09 -5.05
C SER A 111 -15.71 8.30 -4.94
N GLU A 112 -16.49 7.69 -5.82
CA GLU A 112 -17.95 7.73 -5.76
C GLU A 112 -18.47 7.10 -4.46
N TYR A 113 -17.94 5.96 -4.07
CA TYR A 113 -18.36 5.24 -2.87
C TYR A 113 -18.01 5.93 -1.57
N THR A 114 -16.80 6.47 -1.47
CA THR A 114 -16.28 7.07 -0.22
C THR A 114 -16.73 8.52 -0.03
N GLY A 115 -17.00 9.23 -1.14
CA GLY A 115 -17.31 10.65 -1.14
C GLY A 115 -16.09 11.57 -1.05
N ILE A 116 -14.87 11.03 -1.12
CA ILE A 116 -13.63 11.80 -1.21
C ILE A 116 -12.88 11.49 -2.51
N PRO A 117 -12.02 12.39 -3.00
CA PRO A 117 -11.17 12.09 -4.15
C PRO A 117 -10.17 10.98 -3.81
N VAL A 118 -10.16 9.90 -4.57
CA VAL A 118 -9.11 8.88 -4.54
C VAL A 118 -8.10 9.20 -5.65
N LYS A 119 -6.83 9.33 -5.29
CA LYS A 119 -5.78 9.65 -6.26
C LYS A 119 -5.36 8.39 -7.02
N CYS A 120 -5.38 8.47 -8.36
CA CYS A 120 -4.78 7.43 -9.19
C CYS A 120 -3.26 7.63 -9.17
N GLN A 121 -2.56 6.82 -8.36
CA GLN A 121 -1.14 6.99 -8.06
C GLN A 121 -0.51 5.64 -7.76
N LEU A 122 0.67 5.40 -8.33
CA LEU A 122 1.46 4.21 -8.01
C LEU A 122 2.11 4.32 -6.63
N PHE A 123 2.43 3.20 -6.02
CA PHE A 123 3.12 3.18 -4.73
C PHE A 123 4.47 3.91 -4.77
N GLN A 124 5.21 3.75 -5.87
CA GLN A 124 6.52 4.38 -6.08
C GLN A 124 6.44 5.92 -6.23
N GLU A 125 5.25 6.48 -6.40
CA GLU A 125 5.03 7.93 -6.57
C GLU A 125 4.67 8.63 -5.25
N LEU A 126 4.58 7.90 -4.13
CA LEU A 126 4.32 8.52 -2.83
C LEU A 126 5.46 9.47 -2.47
N ASP A 127 5.15 10.77 -2.39
CA ASP A 127 6.08 11.83 -1.96
C ASP A 127 5.45 12.64 -0.83
N ALA A 128 5.49 12.05 0.36
CA ALA A 128 5.03 12.67 1.59
C ALA A 128 6.15 12.59 2.63
N SER A 129 6.18 13.50 3.59
CA SER A 129 7.17 13.52 4.66
C SER A 129 6.47 13.85 5.98
N GLU A 130 6.42 12.90 6.91
CA GLU A 130 5.83 13.03 8.24
C GLU A 130 4.38 13.56 8.23
N VAL A 131 3.57 13.08 7.27
CA VAL A 131 2.16 13.50 7.12
C VAL A 131 1.23 12.59 7.91
N TYR A 132 1.43 11.27 7.82
CA TYR A 132 0.44 10.30 8.27
C TYR A 132 0.75 9.75 9.66
N GLY A 133 -0.27 9.75 10.54
CA GLY A 133 -0.22 9.02 11.80
C GLY A 133 -0.38 7.52 11.61
N GLY A 134 -1.02 7.11 10.52
CA GLY A 134 -1.16 5.72 10.11
C GLY A 134 -1.15 5.52 8.59
N ILE A 135 -0.51 4.44 8.13
CA ILE A 135 -0.61 3.97 6.74
C ILE A 135 -1.23 2.58 6.77
N TRP A 136 -2.33 2.44 6.06
CA TRP A 136 -3.05 1.19 5.88
C TRP A 136 -2.73 0.62 4.49
N ALA A 137 -1.98 -0.49 4.45
CA ALA A 137 -1.54 -1.14 3.23
C ALA A 137 -2.03 -2.59 3.14
N CYS A 138 -3.29 -2.80 3.50
CA CYS A 138 -3.90 -4.11 3.62
C CYS A 138 -4.05 -4.80 2.26
N SER A 139 -3.33 -5.91 2.08
CA SER A 139 -3.37 -6.72 0.86
C SER A 139 -2.97 -5.97 -0.42
N SER A 140 -2.25 -4.87 -0.33
CA SER A 140 -1.85 -4.04 -1.48
C SER A 140 -0.40 -4.26 -1.89
N LEU A 141 0.56 -4.25 -0.96
CA LEU A 141 1.99 -4.34 -1.25
C LEU A 141 2.45 -5.71 -1.79
N LEU A 142 1.64 -6.74 -1.66
CA LEU A 142 1.93 -8.10 -2.16
C LEU A 142 2.10 -8.20 -3.68
N HIS A 143 1.69 -7.16 -4.40
CA HIS A 143 1.81 -7.07 -5.84
C HIS A 143 3.18 -6.56 -6.30
N LEU A 144 3.97 -5.99 -5.40
CA LEU A 144 5.31 -5.49 -5.68
C LEU A 144 6.34 -6.62 -5.81
N SER A 145 7.33 -6.40 -6.65
CA SER A 145 8.56 -7.20 -6.62
C SER A 145 9.41 -6.83 -5.40
N TYR A 146 10.39 -7.66 -5.05
CA TYR A 146 11.29 -7.37 -3.91
C TYR A 146 12.03 -6.05 -4.07
N GLY A 147 12.50 -5.70 -5.28
CA GLY A 147 13.19 -4.44 -5.52
C GLY A 147 12.28 -3.22 -5.38
N GLU A 148 11.04 -3.32 -5.85
CA GLU A 148 10.04 -2.27 -5.66
C GLU A 148 9.62 -2.10 -4.20
N LEU A 149 9.57 -3.21 -3.44
CA LEU A 149 9.19 -3.19 -2.04
C LEU A 149 10.19 -2.39 -1.18
N ASP A 150 11.49 -2.47 -1.47
CA ASP A 150 12.51 -1.70 -0.75
C ASP A 150 12.31 -0.19 -0.94
N GLU A 151 12.10 0.25 -2.18
CA GLU A 151 11.82 1.66 -2.49
C GLU A 151 10.53 2.13 -1.83
N VAL A 152 9.46 1.36 -1.96
CA VAL A 152 8.15 1.70 -1.38
C VAL A 152 8.20 1.73 0.13
N SER A 153 8.93 0.81 0.77
CA SER A 153 9.13 0.81 2.23
C SER A 153 9.82 2.07 2.73
N TYR A 154 10.84 2.56 2.01
CA TYR A 154 11.50 3.83 2.31
C TYR A 154 10.53 5.03 2.22
N ARG A 155 9.67 5.04 1.19
CA ARG A 155 8.64 6.09 1.01
C ARG A 155 7.59 6.06 2.12
N ILE A 156 7.17 4.88 2.54
CA ILE A 156 6.27 4.68 3.68
C ILE A 156 6.90 5.22 4.96
N GLU A 157 8.16 4.86 5.24
CA GLU A 157 8.87 5.36 6.42
C GLU A 157 8.95 6.89 6.42
N LYS A 158 9.31 7.51 5.29
CA LYS A 158 9.37 8.97 5.13
C LYS A 158 7.99 9.63 5.33
N ALA A 159 6.92 8.99 4.88
CA ALA A 159 5.57 9.54 4.94
C ALA A 159 4.92 9.46 6.33
N LEU A 160 5.36 8.51 7.15
CA LEU A 160 4.89 8.35 8.53
C LEU A 160 5.45 9.44 9.45
N LYS A 161 4.61 9.95 10.33
CA LYS A 161 5.03 10.75 11.48
C LYS A 161 5.88 9.90 12.44
N PRO A 162 6.71 10.53 13.30
CA PRO A 162 7.35 9.80 14.39
C PRO A 162 6.32 8.99 15.20
N GLN A 163 6.59 7.71 15.43
CA GLN A 163 5.69 6.74 16.04
C GLN A 163 4.41 6.42 15.23
N GLY A 164 4.36 6.81 13.97
CA GLY A 164 3.28 6.42 13.05
C GLY A 164 3.22 4.90 12.84
N ILE A 165 2.04 4.41 12.52
CA ILE A 165 1.73 2.98 12.43
C ILE A 165 1.58 2.57 10.96
N LEU A 166 2.29 1.53 10.56
CA LEU A 166 2.03 0.80 9.30
C LEU A 166 1.27 -0.49 9.62
N TYR A 167 0.23 -0.74 8.84
CA TYR A 167 -0.52 -2.01 8.85
C TYR A 167 -0.46 -2.67 7.48
#